data_547161850db6c7c0c4380d7ef80934da
#
_entry.id   547161850db6c7c0c4380d7ef80934da
#
_cell.length_a   1.000
_cell.length_b   1.000
_cell.length_c   1.000
_cell.angle_alpha   90.00
_cell.angle_beta   90.00
_cell.angle_gamma   90.00
#
_symmetry.space_group_name_H-M   'P 1'
#
loop_
_entity.id
_entity.type
_entity.pdbx_description
1 polymer ?
#
loop_
_entity_poly.entity_id
_entity_poly.type
_entity_poly.pdbx_seq_one_letter_code
_entity_poly.pdbx_strand_id
1 'polypeptide(L)'
;MQHGKATGTTTGPQIELLMSRYQQADPGAAAALVVMLSPQLYRFLAGKMGSRTDAEDMLQDVWLRIHRVRHTYRPSEPLLPWVYAIARRVRVDNYRKRQRIASRESAAEVLPEPPSQKNEAKTDLPAFEDLVASLPESQREVLTMLKVNELSLEEVARATSSTVGAVKQKAHRAYQQLRNLLEQQQLAQAAVKGAAR
;
A
#
# COMPACT_ATOMS: atom_id res chain seq x y z
N MET A 1 -21.39 22.39 22.12
CA MET A 1 -19.96 22.64 21.87
C MET A 1 -19.52 21.75 20.73
N GLN A 2 -19.42 22.34 19.57
CA GLN A 2 -19.03 21.66 18.34
C GLN A 2 -17.50 21.55 18.31
N HIS A 3 -16.95 20.34 18.19
CA HIS A 3 -15.57 20.15 17.76
C HIS A 3 -15.60 19.49 16.38
N GLY A 4 -15.87 20.34 15.40
CA GLY A 4 -15.56 20.04 14.02
C GLY A 4 -14.06 20.03 13.82
N LYS A 5 -13.45 18.88 13.62
CA LYS A 5 -12.11 18.75 13.07
C LYS A 5 -12.23 18.34 11.62
N ALA A 6 -12.55 19.31 10.79
CA ALA A 6 -12.39 19.22 9.33
C ALA A 6 -10.89 19.48 9.02
N THR A 7 -10.09 18.43 9.03
CA THR A 7 -8.79 18.39 8.36
C THR A 7 -8.80 17.24 7.37
N GLY A 8 -9.71 17.30 6.43
CA GLY A 8 -9.87 16.35 5.33
C GLY A 8 -9.66 17.10 4.02
N THR A 9 -8.44 17.18 3.59
CA THR A 9 -7.95 16.93 2.25
C THR A 9 -8.69 17.62 1.12
N THR A 10 -8.27 18.84 0.82
CA THR A 10 -8.55 19.56 -0.44
C THR A 10 -8.15 18.75 -1.70
N THR A 11 -7.47 17.63 -1.54
CA THR A 11 -6.94 16.78 -2.62
C THR A 11 -8.01 15.95 -3.35
N GLY A 12 -9.06 15.50 -2.66
CA GLY A 12 -10.11 14.65 -3.25
C GLY A 12 -10.80 15.29 -4.45
N PRO A 13 -11.50 16.43 -4.30
CA PRO A 13 -12.20 17.08 -5.41
C PRO A 13 -11.28 17.46 -6.57
N GLN A 14 -10.02 17.78 -6.30
CA GLN A 14 -9.05 18.15 -7.32
C GLN A 14 -8.65 16.94 -8.20
N ILE A 15 -8.37 15.78 -7.61
CA ILE A 15 -8.00 14.58 -8.39
C ILE A 15 -9.17 14.03 -9.19
N GLU A 16 -10.39 14.17 -8.69
CA GLU A 16 -11.61 13.78 -9.40
C GLU A 16 -11.88 14.66 -10.62
N LEU A 17 -11.67 15.98 -10.50
CA LEU A 17 -11.72 16.90 -11.62
C LEU A 17 -10.64 16.57 -12.67
N LEU A 18 -9.41 16.34 -12.23
CA LEU A 18 -8.32 15.93 -13.13
C LEU A 18 -8.65 14.63 -13.86
N MET A 19 -9.23 13.65 -13.16
CA MET A 19 -9.63 12.39 -13.79
C MET A 19 -10.71 12.58 -14.84
N SER A 20 -11.69 13.46 -14.59
CA SER A 20 -12.72 13.79 -15.57
C SER A 20 -12.13 14.46 -16.83
N ARG A 21 -11.16 15.36 -16.66
CA ARG A 21 -10.43 15.97 -17.78
C ARG A 21 -9.57 14.93 -18.53
N TYR A 22 -8.94 14.00 -17.79
CA TYR A 22 -8.17 12.91 -18.39
C TYR A 22 -9.04 11.97 -19.25
N GLN A 23 -10.28 11.70 -18.81
CA GLN A 23 -11.24 10.96 -19.64
C GLN A 23 -11.54 11.67 -20.97
N GLN A 24 -11.47 13.00 -20.99
CA GLN A 24 -11.63 13.85 -22.19
C GLN A 24 -10.32 14.01 -22.99
N ALA A 25 -9.33 13.13 -22.74
CA ALA A 25 -8.03 13.12 -23.42
C ALA A 25 -7.14 14.36 -23.16
N ASP A 26 -7.32 15.04 -22.03
CA ASP A 26 -6.42 16.14 -21.61
C ASP A 26 -5.08 15.57 -21.11
N PRO A 27 -3.97 15.77 -21.82
CA PRO A 27 -2.67 15.21 -21.44
C PRO A 27 -2.10 15.89 -20.19
N GLY A 28 -2.42 17.17 -19.97
CA GLY A 28 -1.99 17.89 -18.75
C GLY A 28 -2.64 17.34 -17.50
N ALA A 29 -3.91 16.96 -17.57
CA ALA A 29 -4.61 16.31 -16.46
C ALA A 29 -4.03 14.92 -16.16
N ALA A 30 -3.67 14.16 -17.20
CA ALA A 30 -3.00 12.86 -17.02
C ALA A 30 -1.67 13.01 -16.29
N ALA A 31 -0.81 13.93 -16.73
CA ALA A 31 0.49 14.19 -16.10
C ALA A 31 0.34 14.65 -14.63
N ALA A 32 -0.62 15.53 -14.35
CA ALA A 32 -0.90 15.99 -12.99
C ALA A 32 -1.33 14.85 -12.07
N LEU A 33 -2.21 13.95 -12.52
CA LEU A 33 -2.61 12.75 -11.77
C LEU A 33 -1.42 11.85 -11.48
N VAL A 34 -0.55 11.61 -12.46
CA VAL A 34 0.66 10.81 -12.28
C VAL A 34 1.54 11.41 -11.18
N VAL A 35 1.82 12.71 -11.23
CA VAL A 35 2.64 13.40 -10.23
C VAL A 35 2.01 13.31 -8.83
N MET A 36 0.70 13.52 -8.72
CA MET A 36 0.01 13.55 -7.43
C MET A 36 -0.16 12.17 -6.80
N LEU A 37 -0.45 11.14 -7.59
CA LEU A 37 -0.82 9.82 -7.06
C LEU A 37 0.34 8.82 -7.03
N SER A 38 1.39 8.98 -7.87
CA SER A 38 2.50 8.02 -7.92
C SER A 38 3.22 7.82 -6.59
N PRO A 39 3.52 8.85 -5.77
CA PRO A 39 4.22 8.64 -4.51
C PRO A 39 3.46 7.74 -3.53
N GLN A 40 2.15 7.89 -3.44
CA GLN A 40 1.31 7.07 -2.56
C GLN A 40 1.06 5.67 -3.14
N LEU A 41 0.90 5.55 -4.46
CA LEU A 41 0.79 4.25 -5.13
C LEU A 41 2.10 3.46 -5.03
N TYR A 42 3.25 4.11 -5.21
CA TYR A 42 4.54 3.49 -5.03
C TYR A 42 4.70 2.90 -3.62
N ARG A 43 4.41 3.69 -2.56
CA ARG A 43 4.43 3.20 -1.17
C ARG A 43 3.51 2.00 -0.95
N PHE A 44 2.33 2.01 -1.57
CA PHE A 44 1.41 0.88 -1.51
C PHE A 44 1.95 -0.38 -2.19
N LEU A 45 2.68 -0.23 -3.30
CA LEU A 45 3.24 -1.33 -4.09
C LEU A 45 4.57 -1.85 -3.53
N ALA A 46 5.40 -0.96 -2.95
CA ALA A 46 6.75 -1.24 -2.47
C ALA A 46 6.83 -2.10 -1.20
N GLY A 47 5.69 -2.53 -0.62
CA GLY A 47 5.70 -3.42 0.57
C GLY A 47 6.66 -4.61 0.39
N LYS A 48 6.87 -5.43 1.41
CA LYS A 48 7.89 -6.50 1.59
C LYS A 48 8.20 -7.45 0.38
N MET A 49 7.63 -7.21 -0.78
CA MET A 49 7.54 -8.21 -1.86
C MET A 49 8.44 -7.98 -3.06
N GLY A 50 9.37 -7.06 -3.04
CA GLY A 50 10.15 -6.89 -4.24
C GLY A 50 11.33 -5.94 -4.10
N SER A 51 12.18 -5.98 -5.10
CA SER A 51 13.19 -4.96 -5.29
C SER A 51 12.51 -3.61 -5.62
N ARG A 52 13.26 -2.53 -5.53
CA ARG A 52 12.81 -1.20 -5.97
C ARG A 52 12.29 -1.23 -7.41
N THR A 53 13.00 -1.93 -8.28
CA THR A 53 12.63 -2.13 -9.69
C THR A 53 11.25 -2.76 -9.84
N ASP A 54 10.92 -3.77 -9.04
CA ASP A 54 9.60 -4.40 -9.08
C ASP A 54 8.47 -3.45 -8.72
N ALA A 55 8.68 -2.56 -7.75
CA ALA A 55 7.67 -1.58 -7.37
C ALA A 55 7.48 -0.52 -8.47
N GLU A 56 8.56 -0.13 -9.14
CA GLU A 56 8.54 0.80 -10.28
C GLU A 56 7.81 0.17 -11.48
N ASP A 57 8.09 -1.09 -11.80
CA ASP A 57 7.39 -1.83 -12.86
C ASP A 57 5.90 -1.99 -12.57
N MET A 58 5.55 -2.36 -11.34
CA MET A 58 4.15 -2.43 -10.92
C MET A 58 3.45 -1.07 -11.01
N LEU A 59 4.14 0.03 -10.67
CA LEU A 59 3.59 1.37 -10.77
C LEU A 59 3.29 1.73 -12.23
N GLN A 60 4.19 1.39 -13.16
CA GLN A 60 3.96 1.57 -14.60
C GLN A 60 2.75 0.74 -15.06
N ASP A 61 2.66 -0.52 -14.64
CA ASP A 61 1.51 -1.39 -14.96
C ASP A 61 0.19 -0.81 -14.42
N VAL A 62 0.19 -0.21 -13.23
CA VAL A 62 -0.99 0.48 -12.68
C VAL A 62 -1.41 1.62 -13.60
N TRP A 63 -0.48 2.50 -14.01
CA TRP A 63 -0.80 3.63 -14.88
C TRP A 63 -1.26 3.18 -16.26
N LEU A 64 -0.66 2.15 -16.84
CA LEU A 64 -1.11 1.56 -18.10
C LEU A 64 -2.54 1.00 -18.00
N ARG A 65 -2.88 0.33 -16.89
CA ARG A 65 -4.24 -0.16 -16.66
C ARG A 65 -5.22 0.98 -16.44
N ILE A 66 -4.87 1.99 -15.63
CA ILE A 66 -5.68 3.20 -15.47
C ILE A 66 -5.97 3.83 -16.83
N HIS A 67 -4.94 4.00 -17.67
CA HIS A 67 -5.11 4.56 -19.01
C HIS A 67 -6.11 3.77 -19.86
N ARG A 68 -6.00 2.43 -19.86
CA ARG A 68 -6.88 1.56 -20.66
C ARG A 68 -8.33 1.59 -20.19
N VAL A 69 -8.55 1.64 -18.86
CA VAL A 69 -9.90 1.54 -18.29
C VAL A 69 -10.45 2.87 -17.76
N ARG A 70 -9.78 4.02 -18.01
CA ARG A 70 -10.17 5.34 -17.51
C ARG A 70 -11.63 5.71 -17.80
N HIS A 71 -12.15 5.24 -18.93
CA HIS A 71 -13.54 5.46 -19.34
C HIS A 71 -14.56 4.77 -18.42
N THR A 72 -14.14 3.81 -17.60
CA THR A 72 -15.02 3.11 -16.64
C THR A 72 -15.16 3.84 -15.31
N TYR A 73 -14.30 4.83 -15.05
CA TYR A 73 -14.43 5.63 -13.83
C TYR A 73 -15.68 6.53 -13.91
N ARG A 74 -16.42 6.60 -12.80
CA ARG A 74 -17.62 7.42 -12.66
C ARG A 74 -17.28 8.69 -11.87
N PRO A 75 -17.41 9.91 -12.45
CA PRO A 75 -17.05 11.14 -11.76
C PRO A 75 -17.82 11.44 -10.47
N SER A 76 -18.96 10.77 -10.25
CA SER A 76 -19.75 10.87 -9.02
C SER A 76 -19.21 10.04 -7.84
N GLU A 77 -18.19 9.22 -8.06
CA GLU A 77 -17.61 8.36 -7.03
C GLU A 77 -16.18 8.84 -6.67
N PRO A 78 -15.72 8.63 -5.41
CA PRO A 78 -14.35 8.95 -5.04
C PRO A 78 -13.34 8.21 -5.91
N LEU A 79 -12.31 8.93 -6.37
CA LEU A 79 -11.30 8.38 -7.31
C LEU A 79 -10.39 7.36 -6.63
N LEU A 80 -9.94 7.62 -5.41
CA LEU A 80 -8.93 6.80 -4.75
C LEU A 80 -9.33 5.32 -4.61
N PRO A 81 -10.55 4.96 -4.17
CA PRO A 81 -10.97 3.55 -4.11
C PRO A 81 -10.86 2.83 -5.45
N TRP A 82 -11.20 3.51 -6.55
CA TRP A 82 -11.11 2.95 -7.89
C TRP A 82 -9.64 2.74 -8.32
N VAL A 83 -8.77 3.71 -8.07
CA VAL A 83 -7.33 3.61 -8.34
C VAL A 83 -6.69 2.49 -7.53
N TYR A 84 -6.99 2.41 -6.23
CA TYR A 84 -6.44 1.36 -5.35
C TYR A 84 -6.97 -0.03 -5.68
N ALA A 85 -8.19 -0.17 -6.18
CA ALA A 85 -8.68 -1.45 -6.69
C ALA A 85 -7.83 -1.95 -7.87
N ILE A 86 -7.43 -1.04 -8.78
CA ILE A 86 -6.54 -1.37 -9.90
C ILE A 86 -5.14 -1.73 -9.38
N ALA A 87 -4.55 -0.90 -8.51
CA ALA A 87 -3.23 -1.14 -7.95
C ALA A 87 -3.16 -2.48 -7.18
N ARG A 88 -4.18 -2.79 -6.40
CA ARG A 88 -4.32 -4.07 -5.72
C ARG A 88 -4.32 -5.25 -6.70
N ARG A 89 -5.05 -5.13 -7.79
CA ARG A 89 -5.12 -6.20 -8.81
C ARG A 89 -3.75 -6.42 -9.47
N VAL A 90 -3.03 -5.34 -9.82
CA VAL A 90 -1.66 -5.43 -10.34
C VAL A 90 -0.74 -6.15 -9.35
N ARG A 91 -0.79 -5.79 -8.06
CA ARG A 91 0.02 -6.43 -7.02
C ARG A 91 -0.28 -7.92 -6.88
N VAL A 92 -1.55 -8.31 -6.88
CA VAL A 92 -1.96 -9.73 -6.79
C VAL A 92 -1.51 -10.51 -8.03
N ASP A 93 -1.65 -9.94 -9.22
CA ASP A 93 -1.22 -10.58 -10.47
C ASP A 93 0.31 -10.77 -10.51
N ASN A 94 1.08 -9.76 -10.06
CA ASN A 94 2.52 -9.84 -9.94
C ASN A 94 2.95 -10.95 -8.95
N TYR A 95 2.32 -10.99 -7.77
CA TYR A 95 2.57 -12.04 -6.79
C TYR A 95 2.33 -13.44 -7.37
N ARG A 96 1.20 -13.66 -8.03
CA ARG A 96 0.88 -14.94 -8.67
C ARG A 96 1.88 -15.32 -9.76
N LYS A 97 2.33 -14.33 -10.55
CA LYS A 97 3.36 -14.52 -11.58
C LYS A 97 4.67 -15.00 -10.95
N ARG A 98 5.14 -14.35 -9.89
CA ARG A 98 6.37 -14.73 -9.16
C ARG A 98 6.27 -16.13 -8.55
N GLN A 99 5.16 -16.47 -7.92
CA GLN A 99 4.92 -17.80 -7.38
C GLN A 99 5.03 -18.88 -8.46
N ARG A 100 4.49 -18.62 -9.64
CA ARG A 100 4.59 -19.57 -10.77
C ARG A 100 6.02 -19.70 -11.29
N ILE A 101 6.80 -18.62 -11.31
CA ILE A 101 8.21 -18.66 -11.71
C ILE A 101 8.99 -19.44 -10.65
N ALA A 102 8.89 -19.08 -9.38
CA ALA A 102 9.57 -19.76 -8.28
C ALA A 102 9.25 -21.27 -8.21
N SER A 103 7.99 -21.68 -8.44
CA SER A 103 7.62 -23.09 -8.47
C SER A 103 8.17 -23.85 -9.69
N ARG A 104 8.47 -23.17 -10.79
CA ARG A 104 9.15 -23.77 -11.96
C ARG A 104 10.65 -23.84 -11.76
N GLU A 105 11.25 -22.85 -11.12
CA GLU A 105 12.69 -22.78 -10.82
C GLU A 105 13.08 -23.75 -9.70
N SER A 106 12.21 -24.02 -8.72
CA SER A 106 12.43 -25.08 -7.71
C SER A 106 12.47 -26.48 -8.31
N ALA A 107 12.05 -26.66 -9.55
CA ALA A 107 12.20 -27.92 -10.30
C ALA A 107 13.51 -27.95 -11.13
N ALA A 108 14.22 -26.84 -11.22
CA ALA A 108 15.55 -26.70 -11.82
C ALA A 108 16.47 -26.15 -10.73
N GLU A 109 17.47 -26.93 -10.33
CA GLU A 109 18.46 -26.60 -9.31
C GLU A 109 19.16 -25.26 -9.60
N VAL A 110 18.71 -24.17 -9.00
CA VAL A 110 19.27 -22.82 -9.14
C VAL A 110 19.64 -22.29 -7.76
N LEU A 111 20.91 -21.91 -7.63
CA LEU A 111 21.50 -21.27 -6.45
C LEU A 111 20.65 -20.08 -5.97
N PRO A 112 20.45 -19.93 -4.65
CA PRO A 112 19.70 -18.80 -4.09
C PRO A 112 20.48 -17.50 -4.28
N GLU A 113 19.85 -16.52 -4.93
CA GLU A 113 20.38 -15.15 -4.93
C GLU A 113 20.36 -14.59 -3.49
N PRO A 114 21.43 -13.87 -3.08
CA PRO A 114 21.50 -13.30 -1.74
C PRO A 114 20.39 -12.26 -1.53
N PRO A 115 19.82 -12.18 -0.32
CA PRO A 115 18.78 -11.21 -0.01
C PRO A 115 19.32 -9.79 -0.20
N SER A 116 18.58 -8.99 -0.96
CA SER A 116 18.89 -7.58 -1.20
C SER A 116 19.11 -6.84 0.12
N GLN A 117 20.24 -6.17 0.23
CA GLN A 117 20.71 -5.49 1.43
C GLN A 117 19.67 -4.44 1.88
N LYS A 118 19.25 -4.54 3.13
CA LYS A 118 18.52 -3.51 3.85
C LYS A 118 19.44 -2.29 3.96
N ASN A 119 19.01 -1.14 3.46
CA ASN A 119 19.61 0.13 3.84
C ASN A 119 19.26 0.38 5.31
N GLU A 120 20.22 0.15 6.17
CA GLU A 120 20.13 0.45 7.60
C GLU A 120 20.34 1.96 7.83
N ALA A 121 19.24 2.69 7.83
CA ALA A 121 19.19 3.94 8.57
C ALA A 121 18.72 3.58 9.98
N LYS A 122 19.66 3.52 10.92
CA LYS A 122 19.38 3.25 12.34
C LYS A 122 18.66 4.46 12.96
N THR A 123 17.36 4.37 13.04
CA THR A 123 16.56 5.10 14.02
C THR A 123 16.16 4.09 15.11
N ASP A 124 16.22 4.46 16.38
CA ASP A 124 15.99 3.57 17.55
C ASP A 124 14.57 2.96 17.63
N LEU A 125 13.69 3.32 16.71
CA LEU A 125 12.38 2.72 16.50
C LEU A 125 12.35 2.12 15.10
N PRO A 126 11.86 0.87 14.93
CA PRO A 126 11.68 0.31 13.60
C PRO A 126 10.78 1.23 12.78
N ALA A 127 11.19 1.49 11.55
CA ALA A 127 10.39 2.30 10.63
C ALA A 127 8.98 1.68 10.52
N PHE A 128 7.97 2.52 10.35
CA PHE A 128 6.58 2.04 10.20
C PHE A 128 6.47 0.93 9.16
N GLU A 129 7.23 1.03 8.09
CA GLU A 129 7.34 0.05 7.01
C GLU A 129 7.80 -1.34 7.51
N ASP A 130 8.78 -1.39 8.42
CA ASP A 130 9.29 -2.65 8.97
C ASP A 130 8.27 -3.32 9.90
N LEU A 131 7.58 -2.52 10.73
CA LEU A 131 6.50 -3.00 11.59
C LEU A 131 5.33 -3.57 10.76
N VAL A 132 4.89 -2.81 9.76
CA VAL A 132 3.80 -3.23 8.87
C VAL A 132 4.22 -4.42 8.00
N ALA A 133 5.52 -4.53 7.65
CA ALA A 133 6.05 -5.65 6.90
C ALA A 133 5.91 -7.01 7.61
N SER A 134 5.84 -7.02 8.94
CA SER A 134 5.63 -8.25 9.73
C SER A 134 4.19 -8.77 9.71
N LEU A 135 3.24 -7.94 9.30
CA LEU A 135 1.82 -8.29 9.26
C LEU A 135 1.47 -9.20 8.07
N PRO A 136 0.44 -10.05 8.18
CA PRO A 136 -0.17 -10.72 7.05
C PRO A 136 -0.57 -9.70 5.96
N GLU A 137 -0.44 -10.09 4.70
CA GLU A 137 -0.64 -9.18 3.56
C GLU A 137 -1.97 -8.43 3.59
N SER A 138 -3.07 -9.15 3.88
CA SER A 138 -4.41 -8.54 3.92
C SER A 138 -4.61 -7.52 5.05
N GLN A 139 -3.87 -7.64 6.15
CA GLN A 139 -3.89 -6.70 7.27
C GLN A 139 -3.02 -5.48 6.96
N ARG A 140 -1.83 -5.72 6.40
CA ARG A 140 -0.91 -4.69 5.93
C ARG A 140 -1.57 -3.79 4.90
N GLU A 141 -2.22 -4.38 3.89
CA GLU A 141 -2.96 -3.68 2.85
C GLU A 141 -4.00 -2.70 3.44
N VAL A 142 -4.81 -3.19 4.37
CA VAL A 142 -5.83 -2.37 5.03
C VAL A 142 -5.21 -1.24 5.84
N LEU A 143 -4.15 -1.51 6.62
CA LEU A 143 -3.47 -0.46 7.40
C LEU A 143 -2.81 0.58 6.51
N THR A 144 -2.16 0.18 5.44
CA THR A 144 -1.53 1.11 4.50
C THR A 144 -2.58 2.02 3.88
N MET A 145 -3.71 1.49 3.43
CA MET A 145 -4.80 2.30 2.89
C MET A 145 -5.37 3.28 3.92
N LEU A 146 -5.61 2.83 5.17
CA LEU A 146 -6.20 3.66 6.22
C LEU A 146 -5.24 4.71 6.77
N LYS A 147 -3.94 4.41 6.92
CA LYS A 147 -2.99 5.24 7.68
C LYS A 147 -1.97 5.98 6.85
N VAL A 148 -1.55 5.40 5.74
CA VAL A 148 -0.58 6.03 4.83
C VAL A 148 -1.31 6.80 3.73
N ASN A 149 -2.45 6.27 3.28
CA ASN A 149 -3.21 6.83 2.17
C ASN A 149 -4.50 7.54 2.62
N GLU A 150 -4.74 7.57 3.93
CA GLU A 150 -5.85 8.29 4.59
C GLU A 150 -7.25 7.97 4.04
N LEU A 151 -7.43 6.77 3.47
CA LEU A 151 -8.74 6.33 3.00
C LEU A 151 -9.68 6.06 4.21
N SER A 152 -10.96 6.36 4.04
CA SER A 152 -12.00 5.98 4.98
C SER A 152 -12.24 4.45 4.97
N LEU A 153 -12.90 3.94 6.00
CA LEU A 153 -13.25 2.51 6.07
C LEU A 153 -14.13 2.06 4.90
N GLU A 154 -15.03 2.92 4.45
CA GLU A 154 -15.93 2.70 3.32
C GLU A 154 -15.13 2.67 2.00
N GLU A 155 -14.16 3.54 1.84
CA GLU A 155 -13.29 3.58 0.66
C GLU A 155 -12.39 2.35 0.60
N VAL A 156 -11.79 1.93 1.72
CA VAL A 156 -11.01 0.69 1.78
C VAL A 156 -11.90 -0.53 1.50
N ALA A 157 -13.12 -0.57 2.01
CA ALA A 157 -14.06 -1.66 1.72
C ALA A 157 -14.36 -1.75 0.21
N ARG A 158 -14.57 -0.62 -0.46
CA ARG A 158 -14.73 -0.55 -1.93
C ARG A 158 -13.48 -0.99 -2.67
N ALA A 159 -12.30 -0.46 -2.31
CA ALA A 159 -11.02 -0.79 -2.95
C ALA A 159 -10.67 -2.27 -2.82
N THR A 160 -11.04 -2.92 -1.71
CA THR A 160 -10.74 -4.33 -1.43
C THR A 160 -11.88 -5.29 -1.78
N SER A 161 -13.01 -4.78 -2.31
CA SER A 161 -14.24 -5.55 -2.58
C SER A 161 -14.66 -6.36 -1.34
N SER A 162 -14.68 -5.72 -0.17
CA SER A 162 -15.04 -6.33 1.11
C SER A 162 -16.07 -5.47 1.86
N THR A 163 -16.56 -5.96 2.99
CA THR A 163 -17.48 -5.19 3.85
C THR A 163 -16.70 -4.30 4.82
N VAL A 164 -17.31 -3.19 5.25
CA VAL A 164 -16.74 -2.29 6.28
C VAL A 164 -16.45 -3.06 7.57
N GLY A 165 -17.30 -4.01 7.95
CA GLY A 165 -17.06 -4.90 9.10
C GLY A 165 -15.80 -5.74 8.94
N ALA A 166 -15.57 -6.31 7.76
CA ALA A 166 -14.34 -7.08 7.48
C ALA A 166 -13.08 -6.18 7.51
N VAL A 167 -13.17 -4.95 7.01
CA VAL A 167 -12.08 -3.96 7.10
C VAL A 167 -11.77 -3.63 8.55
N LYS A 168 -12.78 -3.33 9.38
CA LYS A 168 -12.62 -3.07 10.82
C LYS A 168 -11.95 -4.23 11.53
N GLN A 169 -12.37 -5.49 11.26
CA GLN A 169 -11.75 -6.67 11.86
C GLN A 169 -10.27 -6.83 11.45
N LYS A 170 -9.94 -6.64 10.17
CA LYS A 170 -8.56 -6.72 9.70
C LYS A 170 -7.69 -5.65 10.34
N ALA A 171 -8.17 -4.40 10.40
CA ALA A 171 -7.49 -3.31 11.07
C ALA A 171 -7.27 -3.61 12.56
N HIS A 172 -8.30 -4.07 13.27
CA HIS A 172 -8.19 -4.43 14.69
C HIS A 172 -7.13 -5.51 14.94
N ARG A 173 -7.15 -6.60 14.17
CA ARG A 173 -6.14 -7.67 14.27
C ARG A 173 -4.73 -7.16 13.97
N ALA A 174 -4.58 -6.28 12.98
CA ALA A 174 -3.32 -5.67 12.65
C ALA A 174 -2.78 -4.82 13.82
N TYR A 175 -3.63 -4.00 14.44
CA TYR A 175 -3.22 -3.20 15.62
C TYR A 175 -2.84 -4.07 16.81
N GLN A 176 -3.55 -5.16 17.05
CA GLN A 176 -3.18 -6.10 18.13
C GLN A 176 -1.81 -6.73 17.87
N GLN A 177 -1.54 -7.18 16.64
CA GLN A 177 -0.24 -7.75 16.29
C GLN A 177 0.90 -6.72 16.42
N LEU A 178 0.68 -5.48 15.95
CA LEU A 178 1.68 -4.41 16.10
C LEU A 178 1.96 -4.09 17.57
N ARG A 179 0.93 -4.04 18.42
CA ARG A 179 1.10 -3.84 19.86
C ARG A 179 1.96 -4.95 20.48
N ASN A 180 1.64 -6.21 20.20
CA ASN A 180 2.40 -7.34 20.72
C ASN A 180 3.86 -7.31 20.27
N LEU A 181 4.13 -6.94 19.02
CA LEU A 181 5.50 -6.80 18.51
C LEU A 181 6.27 -5.69 19.21
N LEU A 182 5.65 -4.54 19.44
CA LEU A 182 6.27 -3.41 20.15
C LEU A 182 6.55 -3.76 21.62
N GLU A 183 5.64 -4.43 22.31
CA GLU A 183 5.83 -4.91 23.67
C GLU A 183 7.00 -5.90 23.78
N GLN A 184 7.08 -6.86 22.84
CA GLN A 184 8.20 -7.81 22.79
C GLN A 184 9.54 -7.13 22.53
N GLN A 185 9.59 -6.13 21.65
CA GLN A 185 10.80 -5.37 21.40
C GLN A 185 11.24 -4.54 22.61
N GLN A 186 10.30 -3.92 23.33
CA GLN A 186 10.59 -3.18 24.55
C GLN A 186 11.15 -4.10 25.64
N LEU A 187 10.58 -5.27 25.83
CA LEU A 187 11.08 -6.28 26.79
C LEU A 187 12.48 -6.77 26.40
N ALA A 188 12.74 -7.04 25.15
CA ALA A 188 14.06 -7.45 24.66
C ALA A 188 15.12 -6.36 24.88
N GLN A 189 14.78 -5.09 24.60
CA GLN A 189 15.67 -3.95 24.84
C GLN A 189 15.95 -3.74 26.35
N ALA A 190 14.95 -3.92 27.21
CA ALA A 190 15.10 -3.82 28.65
C ALA A 190 16.01 -4.92 29.20
N ALA A 191 15.87 -6.15 28.69
CA ALA A 191 16.73 -7.29 29.08
C ALA A 191 18.20 -7.06 28.70
N VAL A 192 18.48 -6.53 27.49
CA VAL A 192 19.84 -6.20 27.07
C VAL A 192 20.45 -5.09 27.91
N LYS A 193 19.69 -4.05 28.26
CA LYS A 193 20.16 -2.98 29.16
C LYS A 193 20.40 -3.48 30.61
N GLY A 194 19.62 -4.43 31.07
CA GLY A 194 19.79 -5.04 32.39
C GLY A 194 21.02 -5.95 32.49
N ALA A 195 21.39 -6.62 31.39
CA ALA A 195 22.56 -7.51 31.34
C ALA A 195 23.90 -6.78 31.15
N ALA A 196 23.87 -5.49 30.79
CA ALA A 196 25.07 -4.63 30.58
C ALA A 196 25.44 -3.79 31.84
N ARG A 197 24.79 -4.06 32.97
CA ARG A 197 25.11 -3.48 34.30
C ARG A 197 25.65 -4.52 35.23
#